data_bfc0e9aaa6073ba636064089b3d82382
#
_entry.id   bfc0e9aaa6073ba636064089b3d82382
#
_cell.length_a   1.000
_cell.length_b   1.000
_cell.length_c   1.000
_cell.angle_alpha   90.00
_cell.angle_beta   90.00
_cell.angle_gamma   90.00
#
_symmetry.space_group_name_H-M   'P 1'
#
loop_
_entity.id
_entity.type
_entity.pdbx_description
1 polymer ?
#
loop_
_entity_poly.entity_id
_entity_poly.type
_entity_poly.pdbx_seq_one_letter_code
_entity_poly.pdbx_strand_id
1 'polypeptide(L)'
;MKDSVIIVSGGMDSITLLYDKKDEIALGISFNYGSNHNEREIPFAKMHCERLGIKHITIDLGFMHQYFKSSLLEGADAIPEGHYADDNMKSTVVPFRNGIMLSIAIGIAESNNLTKVFIANHGGDHTIYPDCRPEFIKAIDEAAEAGTFVDVRVVAPYTNITKGPVSYTHLTLPTIA
;
A
#
# COMPACT_ATOMS: atom_id res chain seq x y z
N MET A 1 -4.12 -15.89 -14.85
CA MET A 1 -5.39 -15.09 -14.94
C MET A 1 -5.18 -13.89 -14.03
N LYS A 2 -5.54 -12.68 -14.49
CA LYS A 2 -5.43 -11.47 -13.64
C LYS A 2 -6.66 -11.42 -12.72
N ASP A 3 -6.47 -11.77 -11.45
CA ASP A 3 -7.54 -11.92 -10.46
C ASP A 3 -7.31 -11.05 -9.20
N SER A 4 -6.40 -10.09 -9.29
CA SER A 4 -5.92 -9.38 -8.11
C SER A 4 -5.99 -7.86 -8.26
N VAL A 5 -6.20 -7.20 -7.13
CA VAL A 5 -5.98 -5.76 -6.93
C VAL A 5 -4.62 -5.57 -6.26
N ILE A 6 -3.94 -4.46 -6.55
CA ILE A 6 -2.77 -4.02 -5.79
C ILE A 6 -2.97 -2.61 -5.26
N ILE A 7 -2.63 -2.36 -4.00
CA ILE A 7 -2.45 -1.01 -3.47
C ILE A 7 -1.06 -0.53 -3.89
N VAL A 8 -1.01 0.51 -4.72
CA VAL A 8 0.24 1.07 -5.25
C VAL A 8 0.36 2.54 -4.93
N SER A 9 1.31 2.90 -4.05
CA SER A 9 1.55 4.29 -3.66
C SER A 9 2.39 5.07 -4.68
N GLY A 10 3.26 4.38 -5.41
CA GLY A 10 4.32 4.97 -6.25
C GLY A 10 5.70 4.93 -5.59
N GLY A 11 5.77 4.61 -4.31
CA GLY A 11 7.02 4.33 -3.61
C GLY A 11 7.66 3.00 -4.05
N MET A 12 8.96 2.87 -3.79
CA MET A 12 9.80 1.76 -4.26
C MET A 12 9.19 0.38 -3.98
N ASP A 13 8.72 0.13 -2.76
CA ASP A 13 8.25 -1.19 -2.34
C ASP A 13 6.97 -1.59 -3.10
N SER A 14 6.03 -0.66 -3.28
CA SER A 14 4.79 -0.89 -4.01
C SER A 14 5.03 -1.08 -5.52
N ILE A 15 5.97 -0.34 -6.10
CA ILE A 15 6.36 -0.50 -7.51
C ILE A 15 7.08 -1.84 -7.71
N THR A 16 7.96 -2.24 -6.79
CA THR A 16 8.60 -3.55 -6.83
C THR A 16 7.56 -4.68 -6.85
N LEU A 17 6.59 -4.63 -5.94
CA LEU A 17 5.51 -5.62 -5.87
C LEU A 17 4.64 -5.61 -7.13
N LEU A 18 4.35 -4.44 -7.69
CA LEU A 18 3.60 -4.29 -8.94
C LEU A 18 4.28 -5.07 -10.08
N TYR A 19 5.60 -4.95 -10.23
CA TYR A 19 6.36 -5.67 -11.26
C TYR A 19 6.49 -7.16 -10.96
N ASP A 20 6.72 -7.54 -9.69
CA ASP A 20 6.82 -8.94 -9.26
C ASP A 20 5.51 -9.71 -9.51
N LYS A 21 4.36 -9.06 -9.34
CA LYS A 21 3.02 -9.67 -9.46
C LYS A 21 2.25 -9.24 -10.71
N LYS A 22 2.87 -8.58 -11.68
CA LYS A 22 2.22 -7.98 -12.87
C LYS A 22 1.28 -8.91 -13.63
N ASP A 23 1.57 -10.20 -13.64
CA ASP A 23 0.79 -11.20 -14.37
C ASP A 23 -0.48 -11.65 -13.61
N GLU A 24 -0.57 -11.35 -12.33
CA GLU A 24 -1.73 -11.60 -11.46
C GLU A 24 -2.62 -10.35 -11.33
N ILE A 25 -2.09 -9.14 -11.51
CA ILE A 25 -2.77 -7.88 -11.21
C ILE A 25 -3.69 -7.45 -12.35
N ALA A 26 -4.98 -7.28 -12.04
CA ALA A 26 -6.00 -6.72 -12.92
C ALA A 26 -6.16 -5.20 -12.72
N LEU A 27 -5.98 -4.71 -11.48
CA LEU A 27 -6.28 -3.33 -11.09
C LEU A 27 -5.26 -2.80 -10.08
N GLY A 28 -4.67 -1.64 -10.37
CA GLY A 28 -3.89 -0.85 -9.42
C GLY A 28 -4.75 0.24 -8.78
N ILE A 29 -4.63 0.42 -7.46
CA ILE A 29 -5.33 1.45 -6.70
C ILE A 29 -4.30 2.31 -5.96
N SER A 30 -4.32 3.61 -6.22
CA SER A 30 -3.64 4.61 -5.39
C SER A 30 -4.65 5.35 -4.52
N PHE A 31 -4.22 5.77 -3.33
CA PHE A 31 -5.05 6.53 -2.41
C PHE A 31 -4.48 7.94 -2.22
N ASN A 32 -5.28 8.95 -2.52
CA ASN A 32 -4.98 10.33 -2.17
C ASN A 32 -5.60 10.64 -0.80
N TYR A 33 -4.78 10.65 0.24
CA TYR A 33 -5.22 10.91 1.62
C TYR A 33 -4.64 12.21 2.19
N GLY A 34 -4.18 13.14 1.31
CA GLY A 34 -3.58 14.40 1.72
C GLY A 34 -2.15 14.27 2.27
N SER A 35 -1.40 13.27 1.80
CA SER A 35 0.03 13.16 2.12
C SER A 35 0.85 14.14 1.29
N ASN A 36 1.86 14.74 1.91
CA ASN A 36 2.84 15.62 1.25
C ASN A 36 3.57 14.95 0.06
N HIS A 37 3.51 13.62 -0.06
CA HIS A 37 4.14 12.86 -1.13
C HIS A 37 3.19 12.49 -2.28
N ASN A 38 1.88 12.55 -2.06
CA ASN A 38 0.86 12.06 -3.02
C ASN A 38 0.97 12.69 -4.41
N GLU A 39 1.25 13.99 -4.49
CA GLU A 39 1.37 14.70 -5.77
C GLU A 39 2.47 14.14 -6.68
N ARG A 40 3.54 13.59 -6.10
CA ARG A 40 4.66 13.00 -6.85
C ARG A 40 4.49 11.50 -7.06
N GLU A 41 4.03 10.79 -6.04
CA GLU A 41 3.98 9.33 -6.03
C GLU A 41 2.83 8.78 -6.86
N ILE A 42 1.63 9.38 -6.80
CA ILE A 42 0.46 8.88 -7.54
C ILE A 42 0.65 8.91 -9.07
N PRO A 43 1.15 10.00 -9.68
CA PRO A 43 1.47 10.02 -11.11
C PRO A 43 2.50 8.96 -11.50
N PHE A 44 3.47 8.67 -10.62
CA PHE A 44 4.47 7.65 -10.86
C PHE A 44 3.85 6.24 -10.82
N ALA A 45 2.98 5.94 -9.84
CA ALA A 45 2.22 4.70 -9.78
C ALA A 45 1.38 4.49 -11.05
N LYS A 46 0.66 5.53 -11.48
CA LYS A 46 -0.15 5.51 -12.70
C LYS A 46 0.69 5.18 -13.93
N MET A 47 1.83 5.87 -14.11
CA MET A 47 2.75 5.63 -15.23
C MET A 47 3.22 4.18 -15.30
N HIS A 48 3.56 3.57 -14.15
CA HIS A 48 4.02 2.18 -14.11
C HIS A 48 2.88 1.19 -14.40
N CYS A 49 1.67 1.44 -13.91
CA CYS A 49 0.50 0.64 -14.25
C CYS A 49 0.21 0.70 -15.77
N GLU A 50 0.21 1.90 -16.36
CA GLU A 50 0.01 2.10 -17.80
C GLU A 50 1.05 1.34 -18.63
N ARG A 51 2.33 1.43 -18.23
CA ARG A 51 3.44 0.71 -18.89
C ARG A 51 3.24 -0.80 -18.90
N LEU A 52 2.61 -1.35 -17.88
CA LEU A 52 2.32 -2.78 -17.73
C LEU A 52 0.94 -3.19 -18.30
N GLY A 53 0.18 -2.24 -18.88
CA GLY A 53 -1.17 -2.49 -19.35
C GLY A 53 -2.14 -2.86 -18.23
N ILE A 54 -1.90 -2.36 -17.01
CA ILE A 54 -2.74 -2.56 -15.84
C ILE A 54 -3.62 -1.32 -15.66
N LYS A 55 -4.93 -1.52 -15.50
CA LYS A 55 -5.85 -0.43 -15.19
C LYS A 55 -5.47 0.20 -13.84
N HIS A 56 -5.47 1.53 -13.77
CA HIS A 56 -5.18 2.26 -12.53
C HIS A 56 -6.33 3.19 -12.17
N ILE A 57 -6.67 3.25 -10.89
CA ILE A 57 -7.61 4.21 -10.34
C ILE A 57 -7.00 4.92 -9.12
N THR A 58 -7.44 6.14 -8.88
CA THR A 58 -7.10 6.89 -7.66
C THR A 58 -8.36 7.11 -6.85
N ILE A 59 -8.30 6.78 -5.55
CA ILE A 59 -9.39 6.99 -4.59
C ILE A 59 -9.02 8.17 -3.70
N ASP A 60 -9.91 9.15 -3.62
CA ASP A 60 -9.74 10.30 -2.74
C ASP A 60 -10.21 9.97 -1.31
N LEU A 61 -9.31 10.13 -0.36
CA LEU A 61 -9.54 10.02 1.08
C LEU A 61 -9.25 11.35 1.79
N GLY A 62 -9.58 12.47 1.15
CA GLY A 62 -9.29 13.82 1.65
C GLY A 62 -9.81 14.09 3.07
N PHE A 63 -10.81 13.35 3.56
CA PHE A 63 -11.25 13.45 4.95
C PHE A 63 -10.15 13.11 5.97
N MET A 64 -9.16 12.31 5.58
CA MET A 64 -8.10 11.89 6.53
C MET A 64 -7.25 13.08 6.99
N HIS A 65 -6.93 14.03 6.12
CA HIS A 65 -6.18 15.22 6.56
C HIS A 65 -7.02 16.18 7.42
N GLN A 66 -8.35 16.08 7.38
CA GLN A 66 -9.25 16.92 8.18
C GLN A 66 -9.44 16.37 9.61
N TYR A 67 -9.45 15.06 9.77
CA TYR A 67 -9.82 14.40 11.03
C TYR A 67 -8.68 13.65 11.70
N PHE A 68 -7.59 13.34 10.98
CA PHE A 68 -6.46 12.59 11.51
C PHE A 68 -5.27 13.52 11.78
N LYS A 69 -4.55 13.24 12.86
CA LYS A 69 -3.34 13.99 13.24
C LYS A 69 -2.11 13.18 12.86
N SER A 70 -1.32 13.71 11.92
CA SER A 70 -0.02 13.15 11.54
C SER A 70 0.82 14.20 10.84
N SER A 71 2.11 14.23 11.11
CA SER A 71 3.06 15.13 10.42
C SER A 71 3.29 14.77 8.94
N LEU A 72 2.79 13.64 8.45
CA LEU A 72 2.81 13.28 7.03
C LEU A 72 1.67 13.90 6.22
N LEU A 73 0.66 14.47 6.88
CA LEU A 73 -0.50 15.06 6.21
C LEU A 73 -0.24 16.54 5.90
N GLU A 74 -0.87 17.03 4.83
CA GLU A 74 -0.78 18.44 4.42
C GLU A 74 -1.23 19.39 5.52
N GLY A 75 -0.47 20.48 5.73
CA GLY A 75 -0.74 21.46 6.78
C GLY A 75 -0.37 21.05 8.18
N ALA A 76 0.28 19.90 8.38
CA ALA A 76 0.79 19.47 9.66
C ALA A 76 2.16 20.10 10.00
N ASP A 77 2.58 19.94 11.27
CA ASP A 77 3.90 20.35 11.73
C ASP A 77 5.03 19.64 10.97
N ALA A 78 6.25 20.22 11.02
CA ALA A 78 7.41 19.66 10.35
C ALA A 78 7.66 18.18 10.75
N ILE A 79 8.06 17.37 9.76
CA ILE A 79 8.43 15.97 10.00
C ILE A 79 9.66 15.94 10.92
N PRO A 80 9.63 15.25 12.06
CA PRO A 80 10.78 15.18 12.96
C PRO A 80 11.97 14.49 12.29
N GLU A 81 13.17 15.02 12.50
CA GLU A 81 14.42 14.35 12.12
C GLU A 81 14.82 13.37 13.24
N GLY A 82 15.24 12.15 12.89
CA GLY A 82 15.69 11.14 13.85
C GLY A 82 15.70 9.71 13.33
N HIS A 83 16.11 8.77 14.17
CA HIS A 83 16.08 7.35 13.86
C HIS A 83 14.66 6.79 13.92
N TYR A 84 14.35 5.80 13.06
CA TYR A 84 13.04 5.14 12.96
C TYR A 84 12.51 4.53 14.28
N ALA A 85 13.37 4.36 15.30
CA ALA A 85 13.00 3.82 16.60
C ALA A 85 12.63 4.90 17.64
N ASP A 86 12.75 6.18 17.33
CA ASP A 86 12.51 7.26 18.27
C ASP A 86 11.00 7.51 18.47
N ASP A 87 10.59 7.89 19.68
CA ASP A 87 9.18 8.18 20.01
C ASP A 87 8.58 9.32 19.17
N ASN A 88 9.42 10.25 18.71
CA ASN A 88 9.03 11.34 17.82
C ASN A 88 8.56 10.83 16.43
N MET A 89 9.01 9.66 15.96
CA MET A 89 8.53 9.08 14.71
C MET A 89 7.07 8.62 14.79
N LYS A 90 6.51 8.44 15.99
CA LYS A 90 5.07 8.14 16.15
C LYS A 90 4.17 9.25 15.60
N SER A 91 4.65 10.49 15.58
CA SER A 91 3.90 11.61 14.98
C SER A 91 3.72 11.48 13.47
N THR A 92 4.55 10.68 12.79
CA THR A 92 4.42 10.40 11.35
C THR A 92 3.37 9.33 11.04
N VAL A 93 2.85 8.62 12.04
CA VAL A 93 1.84 7.59 11.83
C VAL A 93 0.51 8.24 11.46
N VAL A 94 -0.03 7.89 10.30
CA VAL A 94 -1.42 8.17 9.95
C VAL A 94 -2.27 7.03 10.53
N PRO A 95 -3.14 7.30 11.51
CA PRO A 95 -3.82 6.25 12.27
C PRO A 95 -4.61 5.29 11.39
N PHE A 96 -4.35 3.98 11.53
CA PHE A 96 -5.07 2.90 10.85
C PHE A 96 -5.17 3.04 9.32
N ARG A 97 -4.18 3.70 8.70
CA ARG A 97 -4.19 4.03 7.28
C ARG A 97 -4.28 2.78 6.40
N ASN A 98 -3.46 1.77 6.64
CA ASN A 98 -3.48 0.53 5.86
C ASN A 98 -4.79 -0.23 6.06
N GLY A 99 -5.37 -0.20 7.25
CA GLY A 99 -6.68 -0.80 7.51
C GLY A 99 -7.79 -0.17 6.67
N ILE A 100 -7.83 1.16 6.60
CA ILE A 100 -8.80 1.89 5.78
C ILE A 100 -8.61 1.57 4.29
N MET A 101 -7.37 1.66 3.80
CA MET A 101 -7.05 1.40 2.40
C MET A 101 -7.36 -0.04 2.00
N LEU A 102 -7.01 -1.02 2.84
CA LEU A 102 -7.31 -2.43 2.62
C LEU A 102 -8.82 -2.70 2.61
N SER A 103 -9.58 -2.11 3.54
CA SER A 103 -11.05 -2.27 3.57
C SER A 103 -11.70 -1.80 2.27
N ILE A 104 -11.26 -0.67 1.72
CA ILE A 104 -11.75 -0.15 0.45
C ILE A 104 -11.32 -1.06 -0.72
N ALA A 105 -10.04 -1.48 -0.74
CA ALA A 105 -9.51 -2.34 -1.79
C ALA A 105 -10.19 -3.72 -1.81
N ILE A 106 -10.53 -4.29 -0.64
CA ILE A 106 -11.29 -5.53 -0.50
C ILE A 106 -12.68 -5.38 -1.13
N GLY A 107 -13.42 -4.31 -0.80
CA GLY A 107 -14.73 -4.06 -1.39
C GLY A 107 -14.68 -3.85 -2.92
N ILE A 108 -13.61 -3.18 -3.42
CA ILE A 108 -13.39 -3.04 -4.86
C ILE A 108 -13.05 -4.38 -5.51
N ALA A 109 -12.23 -5.21 -4.87
CA ALA A 109 -11.90 -6.53 -5.36
C ALA A 109 -13.17 -7.39 -5.49
N GLU A 110 -13.98 -7.48 -4.44
CA GLU A 110 -15.26 -8.20 -4.46
C GLU A 110 -16.19 -7.69 -5.56
N SER A 111 -16.37 -6.38 -5.68
CA SER A 111 -17.23 -5.74 -6.68
C SER A 111 -16.82 -6.05 -8.13
N ASN A 112 -15.57 -6.44 -8.35
CA ASN A 112 -15.02 -6.80 -9.66
C ASN A 112 -14.76 -8.31 -9.82
N ASN A 113 -15.23 -9.15 -8.90
CA ASN A 113 -14.97 -10.59 -8.84
C ASN A 113 -13.47 -10.94 -8.85
N LEU A 114 -12.67 -10.12 -8.17
CA LEU A 114 -11.24 -10.35 -7.94
C LEU A 114 -11.05 -10.94 -6.55
N THR A 115 -10.15 -11.89 -6.40
CA THR A 115 -10.02 -12.72 -5.20
C THR A 115 -8.83 -12.38 -4.32
N LYS A 116 -8.01 -11.40 -4.73
CA LYS A 116 -6.81 -11.02 -3.98
C LYS A 116 -6.61 -9.52 -3.92
N VAL A 117 -6.07 -9.05 -2.80
CA VAL A 117 -5.57 -7.68 -2.62
C VAL A 117 -4.11 -7.75 -2.17
N PHE A 118 -3.21 -7.22 -3.00
CA PHE A 118 -1.78 -7.11 -2.68
C PHE A 118 -1.45 -5.81 -1.96
N ILE A 119 -0.61 -5.89 -0.92
CA ILE A 119 -0.01 -4.74 -0.22
C ILE A 119 1.48 -4.98 0.00
N ALA A 120 2.29 -3.93 -0.15
CA ALA A 120 3.76 -3.98 -0.10
C ALA A 120 4.33 -3.48 1.24
N ASN A 121 3.79 -3.94 2.37
CA ASN A 121 4.41 -3.70 3.67
C ASN A 121 5.58 -4.67 3.90
N HIS A 122 6.62 -4.23 4.60
CA HIS A 122 7.81 -5.04 4.88
C HIS A 122 8.17 -5.05 6.38
N GLY A 123 9.07 -5.98 6.78
CA GLY A 123 9.43 -6.20 8.18
C GLY A 123 10.01 -4.97 8.91
N GLY A 124 10.60 -4.02 8.19
CA GLY A 124 11.11 -2.78 8.76
C GLY A 124 10.03 -1.81 9.27
N ASP A 125 8.79 -1.96 8.82
CA ASP A 125 7.69 -1.07 9.18
C ASP A 125 7.02 -1.47 10.52
N HIS A 126 7.23 -2.69 11.00
CA HIS A 126 6.51 -3.27 12.14
C HIS A 126 6.69 -2.52 13.46
N THR A 127 7.82 -1.88 13.65
CA THR A 127 8.15 -1.17 14.89
C THR A 127 7.31 0.09 15.04
N ILE A 128 7.07 0.81 13.93
CA ILE A 128 6.42 2.13 13.93
C ILE A 128 4.94 2.02 13.59
N TYR A 129 4.60 1.18 12.60
CA TYR A 129 3.26 1.10 12.03
C TYR A 129 2.55 -0.19 12.47
N PRO A 130 1.63 -0.12 13.47
CA PRO A 130 0.91 -1.30 13.94
C PRO A 130 0.15 -2.03 12.83
N ASP A 131 -0.38 -1.29 11.86
CA ASP A 131 -1.13 -1.81 10.70
C ASP A 131 -0.25 -2.33 9.56
N CYS A 132 1.06 -2.52 9.82
CA CYS A 132 2.00 -3.24 8.96
C CYS A 132 2.40 -4.61 9.55
N ARG A 133 2.04 -4.91 10.80
CA ARG A 133 2.48 -6.11 11.52
C ARG A 133 1.83 -7.37 10.96
N PRO A 134 2.52 -8.53 11.04
CA PRO A 134 1.97 -9.80 10.58
C PRO A 134 0.61 -10.16 11.18
N GLU A 135 0.43 -9.86 12.48
CA GLU A 135 -0.82 -10.14 13.20
C GLU A 135 -1.98 -9.31 12.63
N PHE A 136 -1.71 -8.06 12.27
CA PHE A 136 -2.71 -7.19 11.64
C PHE A 136 -3.09 -7.71 10.25
N ILE A 137 -2.08 -8.02 9.42
CA ILE A 137 -2.30 -8.55 8.07
C ILE A 137 -3.11 -9.85 8.12
N LYS A 138 -2.79 -10.75 9.05
CA LYS A 138 -3.55 -11.97 9.26
C LYS A 138 -5.01 -11.68 9.64
N ALA A 139 -5.24 -10.77 10.58
CA ALA A 139 -6.59 -10.45 11.05
C ALA A 139 -7.46 -9.82 9.95
N ILE A 140 -6.89 -8.91 9.13
CA ILE A 140 -7.63 -8.29 8.02
C ILE A 140 -7.86 -9.28 6.86
N ASP A 141 -6.97 -10.23 6.62
CA ASP A 141 -7.14 -11.32 5.67
C ASP A 141 -8.30 -12.25 6.09
N GLU A 142 -8.33 -12.67 7.35
CA GLU A 142 -9.43 -13.47 7.90
C GLU A 142 -10.76 -12.72 7.85
N ALA A 143 -10.75 -11.42 8.13
CA ALA A 143 -11.94 -10.59 8.03
C ALA A 143 -12.43 -10.43 6.58
N ALA A 144 -11.51 -10.30 5.61
CA ALA A 144 -11.84 -10.21 4.19
C ALA A 144 -12.46 -11.51 3.69
N GLU A 145 -11.86 -12.68 4.01
CA GLU A 145 -12.38 -14.00 3.65
C GLU A 145 -13.81 -14.20 4.23
N ALA A 146 -13.99 -13.90 5.51
CA ALA A 146 -15.29 -14.07 6.18
C ALA A 146 -16.36 -13.05 5.75
N GLY A 147 -15.93 -11.89 5.24
CA GLY A 147 -16.82 -10.75 4.95
C GLY A 147 -17.15 -10.55 3.46
N THR A 148 -16.66 -11.42 2.56
CA THR A 148 -16.88 -11.31 1.12
C THR A 148 -17.43 -12.60 0.53
N PHE A 149 -18.27 -12.49 -0.49
CA PHE A 149 -18.85 -13.67 -1.19
C PHE A 149 -17.84 -14.40 -2.08
N VAL A 150 -16.76 -13.74 -2.49
CA VAL A 150 -15.73 -14.31 -3.39
C VAL A 150 -14.46 -14.71 -2.62
N ASP A 151 -14.51 -14.77 -1.30
CA ASP A 151 -13.41 -15.16 -0.41
C ASP A 151 -12.13 -14.35 -0.71
N VAL A 152 -12.24 -13.02 -0.71
CA VAL A 152 -11.11 -12.12 -0.98
C VAL A 152 -9.99 -12.36 0.03
N ARG A 153 -8.76 -12.53 -0.45
CA ARG A 153 -7.57 -12.71 0.39
C ARG A 153 -6.66 -11.50 0.35
N VAL A 154 -6.12 -11.11 1.49
CA VAL A 154 -5.09 -10.07 1.60
C VAL A 154 -3.71 -10.72 1.59
N VAL A 155 -2.87 -10.32 0.64
CA VAL A 155 -1.56 -10.92 0.42
C VAL A 155 -0.47 -9.86 0.54
N ALA A 156 0.41 -10.03 1.52
CA ALA A 156 1.53 -9.13 1.81
C ALA A 156 2.86 -9.90 1.74
N PRO A 157 3.42 -10.11 0.53
CA PRO A 157 4.55 -11.03 0.35
C PRO A 157 5.83 -10.59 1.05
N TYR A 158 5.97 -9.29 1.34
CA TYR A 158 7.19 -8.72 1.91
C TYR A 158 7.13 -8.55 3.43
N THR A 159 6.02 -8.93 4.08
CA THR A 159 5.80 -8.73 5.52
C THR A 159 6.94 -9.29 6.38
N ASN A 160 7.52 -10.44 6.01
CA ASN A 160 8.56 -11.11 6.78
C ASN A 160 9.98 -10.86 6.24
N ILE A 161 10.15 -9.94 5.29
CA ILE A 161 11.47 -9.60 4.75
C ILE A 161 11.83 -8.14 5.06
N THR A 162 13.13 -7.88 5.17
CA THR A 162 13.64 -6.52 5.39
C THR A 162 13.73 -5.75 4.08
N LYS A 163 13.91 -4.44 4.17
CA LYS A 163 13.98 -3.53 3.01
C LYS A 163 15.14 -3.84 2.04
N GLY A 164 16.24 -4.41 2.53
CA GLY A 164 17.39 -4.75 1.70
C GLY A 164 17.05 -5.70 0.54
N PRO A 165 16.46 -6.88 0.80
CA PRO A 165 16.02 -7.79 -0.26
C PRO A 165 14.98 -7.17 -1.22
N VAL A 166 14.04 -6.34 -0.72
CA VAL A 166 13.07 -5.63 -1.56
C VAL A 166 13.79 -4.66 -2.51
N SER A 167 14.74 -3.88 -1.99
CA SER A 167 15.55 -2.95 -2.79
C SER A 167 16.36 -3.68 -3.86
N TYR A 168 16.93 -4.85 -3.54
CA TYR A 168 17.66 -5.67 -4.49
C TYR A 168 16.74 -6.16 -5.63
N THR A 169 15.54 -6.63 -5.30
CA THR A 169 14.54 -7.03 -6.31
C THR A 169 14.19 -5.85 -7.22
N HIS A 170 13.99 -4.65 -6.66
CA HIS A 170 13.73 -3.44 -7.44
C HIS A 170 14.85 -3.13 -8.44
N LEU A 171 16.11 -3.20 -8.00
CA LEU A 171 17.28 -2.93 -8.87
C LEU A 171 17.45 -3.97 -9.98
N THR A 172 16.98 -5.19 -9.79
CA THR A 172 17.06 -6.29 -10.76
C THR A 172 15.83 -6.38 -11.68
N LEU A 173 14.81 -5.54 -11.47
CA LEU A 173 13.69 -5.47 -12.39
C LEU A 173 14.19 -5.08 -13.80
N PRO A 174 13.63 -5.68 -14.88
CA PRO A 174 14.03 -5.33 -16.24
C PRO A 174 13.85 -3.83 -16.45
N THR A 175 14.96 -3.14 -16.68
CA THR A 175 14.93 -1.74 -17.10
C THR A 175 14.36 -1.76 -18.52
N ILE A 176 13.09 -1.47 -18.67
CA ILE A 176 12.49 -1.30 -19.99
C ILE A 176 13.04 0.04 -20.51
N ALA A 177 14.01 -0.07 -21.42
CA ALA A 177 14.56 1.06 -22.15
C ALA A 177 13.50 1.69 -23.05
#